data_6b7ce745145afc51c9c142fb40d1c0cb
#
_entry.id   6b7ce745145afc51c9c142fb40d1c0cb
#
_cell.length_a   1.000
_cell.length_b   1.000
_cell.length_c   1.000
_cell.angle_alpha   90.00
_cell.angle_beta   90.00
_cell.angle_gamma   90.00
#
_symmetry.space_group_name_H-M   'P 1'
#
loop_
_entity.id
_entity.type
_entity.pdbx_description
1 polymer ?
#
loop_
_entity_poly.entity_id
_entity_poly.type
_entity_poly.pdbx_seq_one_letter_code
_entity_poly.pdbx_strand_id
1 'polypeptide(L)'
;EMGLADASVDIQKEEAGAAFTLSGDDIGFIIGHRGETLDALQYLASLVANHVDGSYFRITLDVGNYREKRKETLESLGKKMAARAVKTGRNSSLEPMNPYERRIIHTAVQTVPGAKSWSEGVDQGRHVVIGPEGGERPQPRRNDRRGGRNDRNRGGRGSYNDRNRRPRNDRSRLNSAPRAEGPKSDDPNTPIYGRIEKK
;
A
#
# COMPACT_ATOMS: atom_id res chain seq x y z
N GLU A 1 -11.62 -11.13 26.35
CA GLU A 1 -10.22 -11.18 26.81
C GLU A 1 -9.31 -11.27 25.59
N MET A 2 -8.50 -10.25 25.36
CA MET A 2 -7.58 -10.20 24.22
C MET A 2 -6.20 -10.82 24.54
N GLY A 3 -6.09 -11.56 25.65
CA GLY A 3 -4.83 -12.22 26.06
C GLY A 3 -3.72 -11.27 26.55
N LEU A 4 -4.07 -10.05 26.93
CA LEU A 4 -3.17 -9.03 27.45
C LEU A 4 -3.14 -9.11 28.97
N ALA A 5 -2.25 -9.94 29.53
CA ALA A 5 -2.13 -10.08 30.98
C ALA A 5 -1.49 -8.84 31.63
N ASP A 6 -0.61 -8.14 30.92
CA ASP A 6 0.25 -7.08 31.47
C ASP A 6 -0.03 -5.69 30.87
N ALA A 7 -1.19 -5.50 30.23
CA ALA A 7 -1.56 -4.19 29.69
C ALA A 7 -2.11 -3.27 30.79
N SER A 8 -1.54 -2.11 30.94
CA SER A 8 -2.05 -1.02 31.77
C SER A 8 -2.82 -0.01 30.93
N VAL A 9 -3.90 0.52 31.50
CA VAL A 9 -4.73 1.54 30.87
C VAL A 9 -4.69 2.79 31.74
N ASP A 10 -4.14 3.88 31.20
CA ASP A 10 -4.22 5.19 31.81
C ASP A 10 -5.42 5.97 31.26
N ILE A 11 -6.21 6.56 32.13
CA ILE A 11 -7.46 7.25 31.77
C ILE A 11 -7.35 8.71 32.20
N GLN A 12 -7.35 9.60 31.21
CA GLN A 12 -7.40 11.03 31.42
C GLN A 12 -8.80 11.55 31.08
N LYS A 13 -9.48 12.08 32.10
CA LYS A 13 -10.83 12.67 31.92
C LYS A 13 -10.70 14.08 31.35
N GLU A 14 -11.46 14.35 30.30
CA GLU A 14 -11.62 15.64 29.66
C GLU A 14 -13.03 16.18 29.94
N GLU A 15 -13.29 17.49 29.73
CA GLU A 15 -14.61 18.10 30.00
C GLU A 15 -15.77 17.42 29.26
N ALA A 16 -15.55 16.95 28.04
CA ALA A 16 -16.55 16.30 27.19
C ALA A 16 -16.12 14.93 26.68
N GLY A 17 -15.20 14.24 27.41
CA GLY A 17 -14.66 12.98 26.93
C GLY A 17 -13.68 12.32 27.87
N ALA A 18 -12.98 11.31 27.35
CA ALA A 18 -11.88 10.64 28.01
C ALA A 18 -10.83 10.19 27.01
N ALA A 19 -9.55 10.36 27.37
CA ALA A 19 -8.42 9.82 26.63
C ALA A 19 -7.90 8.57 27.36
N PHE A 20 -7.77 7.49 26.61
CA PHE A 20 -7.26 6.21 27.09
C PHE A 20 -5.90 5.96 26.45
N THR A 21 -4.88 5.76 27.27
CA THR A 21 -3.54 5.38 26.81
C THR A 21 -3.25 3.96 27.27
N LEU A 22 -3.04 3.08 26.31
CA LEU A 22 -2.64 1.70 26.57
C LEU A 22 -1.11 1.59 26.61
N SER A 23 -0.59 0.90 27.62
CA SER A 23 0.84 0.63 27.78
C SER A 23 1.04 -0.82 28.22
N GLY A 24 2.13 -1.44 27.80
CA GLY A 24 2.47 -2.82 28.15
C GLY A 24 3.43 -3.43 27.14
N ASP A 25 3.93 -4.61 27.46
CA ASP A 25 4.70 -5.41 26.53
C ASP A 25 3.74 -6.07 25.52
N ASP A 26 4.20 -6.32 24.30
CA ASP A 26 3.45 -6.98 23.22
C ASP A 26 2.09 -6.35 22.81
N ILE A 27 1.81 -5.11 23.19
CA ILE A 27 0.57 -4.42 22.80
C ILE A 27 0.56 -3.95 21.33
N GLY A 28 1.65 -4.19 20.60
CA GLY A 28 1.77 -3.78 19.19
C GLY A 28 0.68 -4.34 18.27
N PHE A 29 0.10 -5.50 18.58
CA PHE A 29 -0.99 -6.08 17.80
C PHE A 29 -2.31 -5.29 17.93
N ILE A 30 -2.50 -4.51 19.03
CA ILE A 30 -3.65 -3.61 19.19
C ILE A 30 -3.58 -2.47 18.18
N ILE A 31 -2.39 -2.05 17.81
CA ILE A 31 -2.21 -1.05 16.75
C ILE A 31 -2.67 -1.65 15.43
N GLY A 32 -2.27 -2.90 15.15
CA GLY A 32 -2.54 -3.58 13.90
C GLY A 32 -1.79 -2.98 12.71
N HIS A 33 -2.24 -3.30 11.52
CA HIS A 33 -1.64 -2.77 10.31
C HIS A 33 -1.92 -1.27 10.20
N ARG A 34 -0.88 -0.44 10.39
CA ARG A 34 -0.96 1.02 10.27
C ARG A 34 -1.98 1.72 11.18
N GLY A 35 -2.33 1.11 12.30
CA GLY A 35 -3.28 1.68 13.22
C GLY A 35 -4.74 1.34 12.93
N GLU A 36 -5.04 0.48 11.96
CA GLU A 36 -6.41 0.10 11.60
C GLU A 36 -7.15 -0.58 12.75
N THR A 37 -6.47 -1.47 13.48
CA THR A 37 -7.07 -2.12 14.65
C THR A 37 -7.33 -1.12 15.77
N LEU A 38 -6.40 -0.20 16.00
CA LEU A 38 -6.53 0.87 16.98
C LEU A 38 -7.70 1.80 16.65
N ASP A 39 -7.87 2.17 15.39
CA ASP A 39 -8.99 3.00 14.94
C ASP A 39 -10.33 2.27 15.07
N ALA A 40 -10.38 0.97 14.77
CA ALA A 40 -11.57 0.16 14.96
C ALA A 40 -11.96 0.02 16.44
N LEU A 41 -10.98 -0.21 17.32
CA LEU A 41 -11.21 -0.28 18.77
C LEU A 41 -11.70 1.06 19.33
N GLN A 42 -11.11 2.17 18.90
CA GLN A 42 -11.57 3.52 19.30
C GLN A 42 -13.02 3.75 18.86
N TYR A 43 -13.36 3.34 17.63
CA TYR A 43 -14.73 3.46 17.12
C TYR A 43 -15.73 2.65 17.96
N LEU A 44 -15.40 1.38 18.27
CA LEU A 44 -16.24 0.52 19.12
C LEU A 44 -16.38 1.10 20.53
N ALA A 45 -15.29 1.57 21.14
CA ALA A 45 -15.32 2.22 22.45
C ALA A 45 -16.22 3.46 22.43
N SER A 46 -16.14 4.26 21.38
CA SER A 46 -17.01 5.43 21.20
C SER A 46 -18.49 5.05 21.08
N LEU A 47 -18.81 3.97 20.36
CA LEU A 47 -20.18 3.47 20.25
C LEU A 47 -20.74 3.02 21.59
N VAL A 48 -19.95 2.28 22.37
CA VAL A 48 -20.36 1.80 23.70
C VAL A 48 -20.59 2.96 24.65
N ALA A 49 -19.66 3.94 24.69
CA ALA A 49 -19.77 5.10 25.57
C ALA A 49 -20.98 5.98 25.24
N ASN A 50 -21.35 6.09 23.98
CA ASN A 50 -22.45 6.93 23.52
C ASN A 50 -23.79 6.20 23.38
N HIS A 51 -23.85 4.92 23.78
CA HIS A 51 -25.10 4.14 23.68
C HIS A 51 -26.14 4.53 24.77
N VAL A 52 -25.71 4.99 25.91
CA VAL A 52 -26.54 5.14 27.12
C VAL A 52 -27.01 6.57 27.31
N ASP A 53 -26.19 7.57 26.99
CA ASP A 53 -26.50 8.97 27.27
C ASP A 53 -26.73 9.79 26.00
N GLY A 54 -27.77 10.60 25.99
CA GLY A 54 -28.15 11.45 24.86
C GLY A 54 -27.17 12.58 24.51
N SER A 55 -26.08 12.75 25.27
CA SER A 55 -24.99 13.69 25.02
C SER A 55 -23.79 12.95 24.46
N TYR A 56 -23.17 13.52 23.41
CA TYR A 56 -21.97 12.92 22.79
C TYR A 56 -20.76 13.00 23.73
N PHE A 57 -20.20 11.84 24.07
CA PHE A 57 -19.00 11.68 24.87
C PHE A 57 -17.82 11.25 23.99
N ARG A 58 -16.78 12.08 23.91
CA ARG A 58 -15.62 11.83 23.06
C ARG A 58 -14.69 10.79 23.70
N ILE A 59 -14.40 9.71 22.99
CA ILE A 59 -13.38 8.73 23.36
C ILE A 59 -12.17 8.86 22.43
N THR A 60 -11.00 8.98 23.04
CA THR A 60 -9.72 8.91 22.33
C THR A 60 -8.94 7.72 22.85
N LEU A 61 -8.40 6.90 21.97
CA LEU A 61 -7.60 5.73 22.31
C LEU A 61 -6.23 5.82 21.64
N ASP A 62 -5.16 5.68 22.41
CA ASP A 62 -3.80 5.60 21.87
C ASP A 62 -3.00 4.47 22.53
N VAL A 63 -1.94 4.04 21.86
CA VAL A 63 -1.02 2.99 22.31
C VAL A 63 0.40 3.55 22.24
N GLY A 64 1.00 3.82 23.41
CA GLY A 64 2.41 4.23 23.52
C GLY A 64 2.82 5.39 22.59
N ASN A 65 1.96 6.39 22.38
CA ASN A 65 2.15 7.53 21.48
C ASN A 65 2.33 7.10 20.00
N TYR A 66 1.67 6.02 19.59
CA TYR A 66 1.76 5.51 18.23
C TYR A 66 1.34 6.54 17.18
N ARG A 67 0.26 7.29 17.44
CA ARG A 67 -0.29 8.24 16.46
C ARG A 67 0.72 9.34 16.13
N GLU A 68 1.42 9.86 17.12
CA GLU A 68 2.46 10.89 16.93
C GLU A 68 3.67 10.33 16.19
N LYS A 69 4.21 9.19 16.62
CA LYS A 69 5.31 8.49 15.92
C LYS A 69 4.96 8.13 14.48
N ARG A 70 3.73 7.71 14.26
CA ARG A 70 3.24 7.40 12.90
C ARG A 70 3.20 8.65 12.03
N LYS A 71 2.72 9.77 12.56
CA LYS A 71 2.70 11.06 11.88
C LYS A 71 4.11 11.50 11.45
N GLU A 72 5.07 11.45 12.37
CA GLU A 72 6.47 11.77 12.07
C GLU A 72 7.07 10.88 10.97
N THR A 73 6.77 9.59 11.04
CA THR A 73 7.20 8.62 10.03
C THR A 73 6.63 8.97 8.65
N LEU A 74 5.35 9.34 8.57
CA LEU A 74 4.70 9.73 7.32
C LEU A 74 5.24 11.05 6.77
N GLU A 75 5.50 12.02 7.62
CA GLU A 75 6.14 13.29 7.24
C GLU A 75 7.53 13.06 6.65
N SER A 76 8.35 12.25 7.33
CA SER A 76 9.69 11.88 6.87
C SER A 76 9.63 11.13 5.53
N LEU A 77 8.70 10.17 5.40
CA LEU A 77 8.47 9.43 4.16
C LEU A 77 8.06 10.38 3.02
N GLY A 78 7.12 11.30 3.26
CA GLY A 78 6.67 12.28 2.28
C GLY A 78 7.81 13.14 1.76
N LYS A 79 8.61 13.72 2.66
CA LYS A 79 9.79 14.52 2.30
C LYS A 79 10.83 13.72 1.52
N LYS A 80 11.14 12.49 1.96
CA LYS A 80 12.10 11.59 1.29
C LYS A 80 11.66 11.22 -0.11
N MET A 81 10.37 10.89 -0.29
CA MET A 81 9.83 10.52 -1.59
C MET A 81 9.71 11.73 -2.52
N ALA A 82 9.37 12.90 -2.01
CA ALA A 82 9.37 14.15 -2.77
C ALA A 82 10.77 14.48 -3.30
N ALA A 83 11.78 14.48 -2.43
CA ALA A 83 13.18 14.70 -2.85
C ALA A 83 13.65 13.68 -3.90
N ARG A 84 13.25 12.41 -3.75
CA ARG A 84 13.53 11.36 -4.73
C ARG A 84 12.85 11.65 -6.07
N ALA A 85 11.58 12.04 -6.07
CA ALA A 85 10.82 12.36 -7.27
C ALA A 85 11.45 13.52 -8.05
N VAL A 86 11.83 14.59 -7.36
CA VAL A 86 12.55 15.74 -7.96
C VAL A 86 13.89 15.32 -8.55
N LYS A 87 14.69 14.53 -7.82
CA LYS A 87 16.00 14.06 -8.26
C LYS A 87 15.91 13.13 -9.46
N THR A 88 14.99 12.18 -9.45
CA THR A 88 14.88 11.16 -10.50
C THR A 88 14.01 11.59 -11.68
N GLY A 89 13.16 12.59 -11.51
CA GLY A 89 12.15 12.99 -12.48
C GLY A 89 11.06 11.95 -12.70
N ARG A 90 10.78 11.07 -11.71
CA ARG A 90 9.82 9.99 -11.82
C ARG A 90 8.74 10.09 -10.76
N ASN A 91 7.55 9.66 -11.12
CA ASN A 91 6.47 9.49 -10.16
C ASN A 91 6.74 8.27 -9.26
N SER A 92 6.31 8.36 -8.02
CA SER A 92 6.37 7.29 -7.04
C SER A 92 5.00 7.15 -6.40
N SER A 93 4.40 5.98 -6.50
CA SER A 93 3.15 5.63 -5.84
C SER A 93 3.48 5.09 -4.45
N LEU A 94 2.74 5.53 -3.45
CA LEU A 94 2.78 4.98 -2.11
C LEU A 94 1.72 3.89 -1.96
N GLU A 95 1.76 3.20 -0.85
CA GLU A 95 0.74 2.21 -0.54
C GLU A 95 -0.59 2.89 -0.15
N PRO A 96 -1.72 2.19 -0.30
CA PRO A 96 -3.01 2.67 0.16
C PRO A 96 -2.99 3.05 1.65
N MET A 97 -3.67 4.14 2.00
CA MET A 97 -3.72 4.65 3.37
C MET A 97 -4.99 5.45 3.60
N ASN A 98 -5.33 5.66 4.87
CA ASN A 98 -6.52 6.39 5.25
C ASN A 98 -6.46 7.89 4.85
N PRO A 99 -7.58 8.61 4.80
CA PRO A 99 -7.62 10.01 4.38
C PRO A 99 -6.75 10.96 5.21
N TYR A 100 -6.64 10.69 6.51
CA TYR A 100 -5.83 11.49 7.42
C TYR A 100 -4.34 11.34 7.13
N GLU A 101 -3.86 10.11 6.94
CA GLU A 101 -2.46 9.83 6.58
C GLU A 101 -2.09 10.43 5.22
N ARG A 102 -3.00 10.34 4.23
CA ARG A 102 -2.78 10.98 2.92
C ARG A 102 -2.60 12.48 3.03
N ARG A 103 -3.38 13.14 3.92
CA ARG A 103 -3.26 14.58 4.18
C ARG A 103 -1.89 14.94 4.77
N ILE A 104 -1.38 14.14 5.72
CA ILE A 104 -0.04 14.36 6.31
C ILE A 104 1.03 14.34 5.22
N ILE A 105 0.97 13.33 4.33
CA ILE A 105 1.94 13.20 3.23
C ILE A 105 1.82 14.39 2.26
N HIS A 106 0.60 14.80 1.88
CA HIS A 106 0.41 15.95 1.01
C HIS A 106 1.03 17.23 1.61
N THR A 107 0.82 17.47 2.90
CA THR A 107 1.41 18.60 3.62
C THR A 107 2.93 18.51 3.64
N ALA A 108 3.49 17.33 3.91
CA ALA A 108 4.93 17.12 3.92
C ALA A 108 5.58 17.33 2.53
N VAL A 109 4.92 16.88 1.46
CA VAL A 109 5.41 17.07 0.08
C VAL A 109 5.41 18.54 -0.31
N GLN A 110 4.44 19.34 0.11
CA GLN A 110 4.37 20.78 -0.16
C GLN A 110 5.57 21.55 0.40
N THR A 111 6.24 21.04 1.43
CA THR A 111 7.46 21.67 1.98
C THR A 111 8.69 21.46 1.10
N VAL A 112 8.63 20.58 0.08
CA VAL A 112 9.74 20.26 -0.80
C VAL A 112 9.53 20.93 -2.16
N PRO A 113 10.34 21.95 -2.52
CA PRO A 113 10.18 22.67 -3.78
C PRO A 113 10.39 21.76 -4.99
N GLY A 114 9.56 21.94 -6.02
CA GLY A 114 9.63 21.16 -7.26
C GLY A 114 8.99 19.78 -7.20
N ALA A 115 8.33 19.42 -6.08
CA ALA A 115 7.54 18.21 -5.94
C ALA A 115 6.05 18.53 -5.88
N LYS A 116 5.23 17.65 -6.44
CA LYS A 116 3.77 17.67 -6.33
C LYS A 116 3.25 16.32 -5.89
N SER A 117 2.08 16.32 -5.26
CA SER A 117 1.40 15.08 -4.85
C SER A 117 -0.08 15.15 -5.16
N TRP A 118 -0.66 14.00 -5.49
CA TRP A 118 -2.09 13.81 -5.70
C TRP A 118 -2.51 12.44 -5.20
N SER A 119 -3.81 12.22 -5.05
CA SER A 119 -4.34 10.92 -4.62
C SER A 119 -5.04 10.23 -5.77
N GLU A 120 -4.71 8.96 -5.98
CA GLU A 120 -5.32 8.07 -6.97
C GLU A 120 -6.01 6.88 -6.30
N GLY A 121 -6.92 6.22 -7.02
CA GLY A 121 -7.66 5.07 -6.53
C GLY A 121 -8.96 5.44 -5.84
N VAL A 122 -9.73 4.40 -5.47
CA VAL A 122 -11.06 4.49 -4.87
C VAL A 122 -11.05 3.74 -3.54
N ASP A 123 -11.79 4.25 -2.57
CA ASP A 123 -12.00 3.66 -1.24
C ASP A 123 -10.72 3.19 -0.55
N GLN A 124 -10.65 1.91 -0.19
CA GLN A 124 -9.49 1.33 0.51
C GLN A 124 -8.23 1.22 -0.36
N GLY A 125 -8.37 1.25 -1.69
CA GLY A 125 -7.25 1.26 -2.63
C GLY A 125 -6.67 2.65 -2.88
N ARG A 126 -7.21 3.71 -2.25
CA ARG A 126 -6.79 5.07 -2.50
C ARG A 126 -5.46 5.39 -1.84
N HIS A 127 -4.52 5.88 -2.64
CA HIS A 127 -3.14 6.11 -2.26
C HIS A 127 -2.61 7.47 -2.78
N VAL A 128 -1.46 7.87 -2.29
CA VAL A 128 -0.78 9.10 -2.73
C VAL A 128 0.26 8.77 -3.79
N VAL A 129 0.26 9.56 -4.84
CA VAL A 129 1.32 9.57 -5.86
C VAL A 129 2.09 10.88 -5.72
N ILE A 130 3.42 10.77 -5.72
CA ILE A 130 4.35 11.90 -5.59
C ILE A 130 5.19 11.98 -6.86
N GLY A 131 5.23 13.13 -7.49
CA GLY A 131 5.99 13.35 -8.72
C GLY A 131 6.67 14.71 -8.76
N PRO A 132 7.53 14.95 -9.75
CA PRO A 132 8.10 16.26 -10.01
C PRO A 132 7.03 17.21 -10.55
N GLU A 133 7.10 18.49 -10.20
CA GLU A 133 6.15 19.52 -10.62
C GLU A 133 6.10 19.69 -12.17
N GLY A 134 7.25 19.55 -12.84
CA GLY A 134 7.39 19.58 -14.30
C GLY A 134 6.89 18.34 -15.05
N GLY A 135 6.31 17.36 -14.35
CA GLY A 135 5.89 16.09 -14.92
C GLY A 135 7.03 15.06 -15.02
N GLU A 136 6.65 13.83 -15.36
CA GLU A 136 7.59 12.71 -15.43
C GLU A 136 8.55 12.88 -16.63
N ARG A 137 9.84 12.73 -16.39
CA ARG A 137 10.84 12.79 -17.46
C ARG A 137 10.79 11.50 -18.29
N PRO A 138 10.70 11.60 -19.62
CA PRO A 138 10.74 10.42 -20.47
C PRO A 138 12.02 9.64 -20.21
N GLN A 139 11.89 8.34 -20.00
CA GLN A 139 13.06 7.49 -19.83
C GLN A 139 13.88 7.52 -21.12
N PRO A 140 15.20 7.74 -21.05
CA PRO A 140 16.06 7.39 -22.16
C PRO A 140 15.85 5.89 -22.40
N ARG A 141 15.28 5.54 -23.54
CA ARG A 141 15.18 4.15 -23.96
C ARG A 141 16.59 3.59 -23.83
N ARG A 142 16.80 2.65 -22.93
CA ARG A 142 18.03 1.85 -22.93
C ARG A 142 18.04 1.18 -24.29
N ASN A 143 18.73 1.81 -25.23
CA ASN A 143 19.07 1.15 -26.47
C ASN A 143 19.77 -0.14 -26.06
N ASP A 144 19.14 -1.26 -26.34
CA ASP A 144 19.77 -2.56 -26.35
C ASP A 144 20.91 -2.53 -27.38
N ARG A 145 22.03 -1.90 -26.99
CA ARG A 145 23.30 -2.06 -27.68
C ARG A 145 23.88 -3.45 -27.40
N ARG A 146 23.04 -4.46 -27.48
CA ARG A 146 23.45 -5.86 -27.57
C ARG A 146 23.16 -6.33 -28.98
N GLY A 147 24.00 -6.01 -29.93
CA GLY A 147 23.83 -6.50 -31.28
C GLY A 147 24.73 -5.81 -32.29
N GLY A 148 25.99 -5.69 -31.99
CA GLY A 148 26.95 -5.08 -32.90
C GLY A 148 28.37 -5.55 -32.62
N ARG A 149 28.60 -6.83 -32.39
CA ARG A 149 29.91 -7.42 -32.55
C ARG A 149 30.04 -7.91 -33.99
N ASN A 150 30.48 -6.99 -34.77
CA ASN A 150 31.47 -7.04 -35.82
C ASN A 150 32.02 -8.47 -36.07
N ASP A 151 31.37 -9.21 -36.94
CA ASP A 151 31.96 -10.40 -37.55
C ASP A 151 32.59 -9.96 -38.86
N ARG A 152 33.74 -9.33 -38.73
CA ARG A 152 34.66 -9.14 -39.85
C ARG A 152 35.80 -10.11 -39.69
N ASN A 153 35.79 -11.08 -40.58
CA ASN A 153 37.01 -11.70 -41.09
C ASN A 153 37.61 -12.87 -40.28
N ARG A 154 37.32 -14.07 -40.72
CA ARG A 154 38.39 -15.00 -41.06
C ARG A 154 37.84 -16.14 -41.93
N GLY A 155 38.21 -16.06 -43.20
CA GLY A 155 38.19 -17.23 -44.07
C GLY A 155 39.28 -18.22 -43.60
N GLY A 156 38.97 -19.49 -43.75
CA GLY A 156 39.94 -20.55 -43.43
C GLY A 156 39.28 -21.92 -43.43
N ARG A 157 39.23 -22.51 -44.61
CA ARG A 157 39.39 -23.95 -44.96
C ARG A 157 39.27 -24.98 -43.83
N GLY A 158 38.44 -25.98 -44.08
CA GLY A 158 38.91 -27.37 -43.80
C GLY A 158 37.98 -28.19 -42.94
N SER A 159 37.28 -29.09 -43.66
CA SER A 159 37.28 -30.53 -43.41
C SER A 159 36.44 -31.14 -42.28
N TYR A 160 35.43 -31.88 -42.75
CA TYR A 160 34.94 -33.19 -42.29
C TYR A 160 34.91 -33.47 -40.76
N ASN A 161 33.73 -33.55 -40.16
CA ASN A 161 33.24 -34.82 -39.68
C ASN A 161 31.76 -34.70 -39.25
N ASP A 162 30.97 -35.44 -40.00
CA ASP A 162 29.63 -35.84 -39.71
C ASP A 162 29.60 -36.79 -38.51
N ARG A 163 28.48 -36.83 -37.83
CA ARG A 163 28.04 -37.78 -36.80
C ARG A 163 27.92 -37.21 -35.38
N ASN A 164 26.78 -36.58 -35.12
CA ASN A 164 25.87 -36.97 -34.00
C ASN A 164 24.70 -35.99 -33.88
N ARG A 165 23.71 -36.16 -34.73
CA ARG A 165 22.39 -35.59 -34.54
C ARG A 165 21.66 -36.41 -33.50
N ARG A 166 21.62 -35.94 -32.24
CA ARG A 166 20.60 -36.37 -31.28
C ARG A 166 19.39 -35.44 -31.45
N PRO A 167 18.16 -35.93 -31.55
CA PRO A 167 16.97 -35.11 -31.69
C PRO A 167 16.71 -34.40 -30.36
N ARG A 168 16.63 -33.08 -30.41
CA ARG A 168 16.13 -32.27 -29.29
C ARG A 168 14.62 -32.48 -29.21
N ASN A 169 14.24 -33.10 -28.10
CA ASN A 169 12.88 -33.29 -27.64
C ASN A 169 12.17 -31.92 -27.54
N ASP A 170 11.26 -31.69 -28.46
CA ASP A 170 10.33 -30.57 -28.49
C ASP A 170 9.22 -30.83 -27.45
N ARG A 171 9.44 -30.35 -26.23
CA ARG A 171 8.48 -30.38 -25.11
C ARG A 171 7.85 -29.02 -24.84
N SER A 172 7.57 -28.22 -25.83
CA SER A 172 6.92 -26.92 -25.67
C SER A 172 5.52 -26.82 -26.30
N ARG A 173 4.81 -27.92 -26.42
CA ARG A 173 3.40 -27.90 -26.85
C ARG A 173 2.57 -28.87 -26.04
N LEU A 174 2.22 -28.46 -24.79
CA LEU A 174 1.07 -28.99 -24.04
C LEU A 174 0.96 -28.18 -22.75
N ASN A 175 0.22 -27.10 -22.79
CA ASN A 175 -0.62 -26.56 -21.70
C ASN A 175 -1.22 -25.22 -22.12
N SER A 176 -2.10 -25.26 -23.09
CA SER A 176 -3.15 -24.27 -23.23
C SER A 176 -4.48 -24.93 -22.87
N ALA A 177 -4.70 -25.10 -21.59
CA ALA A 177 -6.03 -25.33 -21.07
C ALA A 177 -6.85 -24.04 -21.26
N PRO A 178 -8.10 -24.11 -21.72
CA PRO A 178 -8.93 -22.92 -21.85
C PRO A 178 -9.15 -22.32 -20.46
N ARG A 179 -8.80 -21.03 -20.32
CA ARG A 179 -9.04 -20.25 -19.14
C ARG A 179 -10.56 -20.15 -18.95
N ALA A 180 -11.07 -20.72 -17.86
CA ALA A 180 -12.46 -20.60 -17.49
C ALA A 180 -12.81 -19.10 -17.42
N GLU A 181 -13.77 -18.66 -18.23
CA GLU A 181 -14.34 -17.32 -18.13
C GLU A 181 -14.98 -17.19 -16.75
N GLY A 182 -14.47 -16.25 -15.94
CA GLY A 182 -15.10 -15.87 -14.69
C GLY A 182 -16.49 -15.28 -14.97
N PRO A 183 -17.39 -15.29 -13.98
CA PRO A 183 -18.75 -14.80 -14.17
C PRO A 183 -18.72 -13.33 -14.58
N LYS A 184 -19.34 -13.00 -15.70
CA LYS A 184 -19.58 -11.63 -16.15
C LYS A 184 -20.60 -10.98 -15.21
N SER A 185 -20.13 -10.07 -14.36
CA SER A 185 -20.96 -9.35 -13.38
C SER A 185 -21.43 -8.01 -13.93
N ASP A 186 -22.17 -8.00 -15.04
CA ASP A 186 -22.78 -6.79 -15.61
C ASP A 186 -24.31 -6.89 -15.73
N ASP A 187 -24.93 -7.64 -14.83
CA ASP A 187 -26.39 -7.65 -14.73
C ASP A 187 -26.81 -6.69 -13.58
N PRO A 188 -27.42 -5.53 -13.89
CA PRO A 188 -27.81 -4.53 -12.89
C PRO A 188 -28.87 -5.03 -11.89
N ASN A 189 -29.35 -6.26 -12.04
CA ASN A 189 -30.39 -6.84 -11.20
C ASN A 189 -29.89 -7.94 -10.24
N THR A 190 -28.57 -8.13 -10.14
CA THR A 190 -28.01 -9.11 -9.21
C THR A 190 -27.85 -8.45 -7.82
N PRO A 191 -28.52 -8.91 -6.78
CA PRO A 191 -28.37 -8.34 -5.44
C PRO A 191 -26.97 -8.56 -4.92
N ILE A 192 -26.30 -7.48 -4.52
CA ILE A 192 -24.90 -7.44 -4.04
C ILE A 192 -24.71 -8.19 -2.71
N TYR A 193 -25.80 -8.52 -2.03
CA TYR A 193 -25.80 -9.30 -0.79
C TYR A 193 -26.71 -10.52 -0.92
N GLY A 194 -26.20 -11.69 -0.51
CA GLY A 194 -26.96 -12.92 -0.49
C GLY A 194 -28.28 -12.77 0.26
N ARG A 195 -29.33 -13.33 -0.30
CA ARG A 195 -30.70 -13.32 0.25
C ARG A 195 -30.70 -14.06 1.59
N ILE A 196 -30.93 -13.36 2.69
CA ILE A 196 -31.17 -13.99 4.00
C ILE A 196 -32.61 -14.52 3.99
N GLU A 197 -32.79 -15.82 3.88
CA GLU A 197 -34.08 -16.44 4.09
C GLU A 197 -34.38 -16.46 5.60
N LYS A 198 -35.41 -15.71 6.00
CA LYS A 198 -35.94 -15.81 7.36
C LYS A 198 -36.69 -17.15 7.50
N LYS A 199 -36.22 -17.98 8.40
CA LYS A 199 -36.99 -19.10 8.94
C LYS A 199 -37.95 -18.60 10.00
#